data_f087e415fa31f7ace91cf55eb7c906ca
#
_entry.id   f087e415fa31f7ace91cf55eb7c906ca
#
_cell.length_a   1.000
_cell.length_b   1.000
_cell.length_c   1.000
_cell.angle_alpha   90.00
_cell.angle_beta   90.00
_cell.angle_gamma   90.00
#
_symmetry.space_group_name_H-M   'P 1'
#
loop_
_entity.id
_entity.type
_entity.pdbx_description
1 polymer ?
#
loop_
_entity_poly.entity_id
_entity_poly.type
_entity_poly.pdbx_seq_one_letter_code
_entity_poly.pdbx_strand_id
1 'polypeptide(L)'
;MAAAPPPAVPGGLIGTLPLGIYTCELPGDAGGPIRVAADEFDFTVVHGSSYRSGGDRGSYLLTGDLVTMTSGKLNGLKLHRISSGFLRRVEPDGTDGALRCVLGTPGNG
;
A
#
# COMPACT_ATOMS: atom_id res chain seq x y z
N MET A 1 6.93 -17.32 -31.06
CA MET A 1 6.43 -17.32 -30.45
C MET A 1 6.43 -16.57 -29.75
N ALA A 2 5.93 -16.06 -30.05
CA ALA A 2 6.06 -15.26 -29.15
C ALA A 2 6.41 -15.91 -28.14
N ALA A 3 7.35 -15.51 -27.78
CA ALA A 3 7.64 -16.03 -26.59
C ALA A 3 6.43 -15.99 -25.79
N ALA A 4 6.11 -17.06 -25.27
CA ALA A 4 5.11 -17.07 -24.28
C ALA A 4 5.48 -16.05 -23.25
N PRO A 5 4.55 -15.32 -22.77
CA PRO A 5 4.85 -14.48 -21.65
C PRO A 5 5.43 -15.32 -20.54
N PRO A 6 6.31 -14.78 -19.76
CA PRO A 6 6.82 -15.53 -18.63
C PRO A 6 5.65 -15.96 -17.78
N PRO A 7 5.77 -17.08 -17.14
CA PRO A 7 4.72 -17.48 -16.22
C PRO A 7 4.47 -16.37 -15.25
N ALA A 8 3.24 -16.23 -14.90
CA ALA A 8 2.90 -15.22 -13.91
C ALA A 8 3.71 -15.46 -12.66
N VAL A 9 4.29 -14.42 -12.14
CA VAL A 9 4.92 -14.54 -10.87
C VAL A 9 3.83 -14.80 -9.83
N PRO A 10 4.18 -15.46 -8.74
CA PRO A 10 3.20 -15.62 -7.68
C PRO A 10 2.66 -14.25 -7.27
N GLY A 11 1.37 -14.11 -7.27
CA GLY A 11 0.77 -12.83 -6.99
C GLY A 11 0.39 -12.05 -8.22
N GLY A 12 0.76 -12.49 -9.41
CA GLY A 12 0.31 -11.88 -10.64
C GLY A 12 1.31 -10.93 -11.27
N LEU A 13 0.80 -9.99 -12.04
CA LEU A 13 1.61 -9.07 -12.80
C LEU A 13 2.18 -7.97 -11.92
N ILE A 14 3.35 -7.49 -12.29
CA ILE A 14 3.95 -6.33 -11.64
C ILE A 14 3.21 -5.08 -12.10
N GLY A 15 2.88 -4.23 -11.17
CA GLY A 15 2.16 -3.01 -11.47
C GLY A 15 2.57 -1.86 -10.60
N THR A 16 1.77 -0.81 -10.65
CA THR A 16 1.99 0.38 -9.82
C THR A 16 0.68 0.79 -9.18
N LEU A 17 0.80 1.47 -8.04
CA LEU A 17 -0.35 2.04 -7.35
C LEU A 17 -0.70 3.39 -7.96
N PRO A 18 -1.96 3.81 -7.89
CA PRO A 18 -2.30 5.17 -8.28
C PRO A 18 -1.47 6.19 -7.50
N LEU A 19 -1.09 7.26 -8.17
CA LEU A 19 -0.36 8.34 -7.53
C LEU A 19 -1.25 9.07 -6.54
N GLY A 20 -0.65 9.57 -5.48
CA GLY A 20 -1.39 10.37 -4.52
C GLY A 20 -1.04 10.03 -3.09
N ILE A 21 -1.78 10.64 -2.18
CA ILE A 21 -1.54 10.53 -0.75
C ILE A 21 -2.39 9.41 -0.17
N TYR A 22 -1.74 8.46 0.47
CA TYR A 22 -2.42 7.36 1.16
C TYR A 22 -2.37 7.63 2.65
N THR A 23 -3.55 7.69 3.25
CA THR A 23 -3.69 7.92 4.68
C THR A 23 -4.03 6.61 5.35
N CYS A 24 -3.27 6.26 6.37
CA CYS A 24 -3.43 4.99 7.05
C CYS A 24 -4.11 5.19 8.40
N GLU A 25 -4.92 4.21 8.79
CA GLU A 25 -5.71 4.32 9.99
C GLU A 25 -6.06 2.95 10.53
N LEU A 26 -6.44 2.92 11.79
CA LEU A 26 -6.95 1.73 12.46
C LEU A 26 -8.41 1.96 12.78
N PRO A 27 -9.23 0.89 12.84
CA PRO A 27 -10.59 1.05 13.30
C PRO A 27 -10.59 1.47 14.78
N GLY A 28 -11.53 2.32 15.14
CA GLY A 28 -11.65 2.75 16.52
C GLY A 28 -12.51 1.80 17.33
N ASP A 29 -12.64 2.10 18.60
CA ASP A 29 -13.46 1.32 19.51
C ASP A 29 -14.91 1.77 19.44
N ALA A 30 -15.80 0.90 19.87
CA ALA A 30 -17.23 1.19 19.84
C ALA A 30 -17.58 2.41 20.69
N GLY A 31 -16.87 2.65 21.77
CA GLY A 31 -17.15 3.79 22.64
C GLY A 31 -16.28 5.00 22.39
N GLY A 32 -15.47 4.97 21.32
CA GLY A 32 -14.52 6.04 21.04
C GLY A 32 -14.59 6.49 19.60
N PRO A 33 -13.48 7.00 19.06
CA PRO A 33 -13.46 7.47 17.68
C PRO A 33 -13.78 6.33 16.72
N ILE A 34 -14.39 6.67 15.59
CA ILE A 34 -14.69 5.69 14.57
C ILE A 34 -13.40 5.11 14.00
N ARG A 35 -12.35 5.90 13.97
CA ARG A 35 -11.05 5.46 13.47
C ARG A 35 -9.95 6.22 14.17
N VAL A 36 -8.79 5.61 14.18
CA VAL A 36 -7.61 6.18 14.83
C VAL A 36 -6.54 6.36 13.76
N ALA A 37 -6.05 7.56 13.62
CA ALA A 37 -5.03 7.85 12.62
C ALA A 37 -3.76 7.07 12.95
N ALA A 38 -3.14 6.53 11.92
CA ALA A 38 -1.86 5.84 12.05
C ALA A 38 -0.86 6.55 11.15
N ASP A 39 -0.54 7.79 11.49
CA ASP A 39 0.23 8.69 10.65
C ASP A 39 1.59 8.14 10.31
N GLU A 40 2.17 7.32 11.17
CA GLU A 40 3.50 6.77 10.92
C GLU A 40 3.52 5.86 9.69
N PHE A 41 2.37 5.40 9.24
CA PHE A 41 2.29 4.57 8.04
C PHE A 41 1.82 5.33 6.80
N ASP A 42 1.50 6.61 6.95
CA ASP A 42 1.06 7.40 5.79
C ASP A 42 2.17 7.50 4.77
N PHE A 43 1.81 7.45 3.50
CA PHE A 43 2.79 7.57 2.43
C PHE A 43 2.14 8.20 1.21
N THR A 44 2.98 8.73 0.33
CA THR A 44 2.55 9.30 -0.93
C THR A 44 3.24 8.54 -2.05
N VAL A 45 2.46 8.04 -3.01
CA VAL A 45 3.04 7.43 -4.20
C VAL A 45 3.34 8.58 -5.15
N VAL A 46 4.63 8.78 -5.44
CA VAL A 46 5.06 9.97 -6.14
C VAL A 46 5.43 9.72 -7.59
N HIS A 47 5.79 8.47 -7.94
CA HIS A 47 6.28 8.20 -9.28
C HIS A 47 6.50 6.70 -9.43
N GLY A 48 5.79 6.06 -10.36
CA GLY A 48 6.01 4.64 -10.61
C GLY A 48 6.00 3.82 -9.34
N SER A 49 7.13 3.23 -9.02
CA SER A 49 7.30 2.40 -7.83
C SER A 49 7.95 3.13 -6.67
N SER A 50 7.90 4.46 -6.67
CA SER A 50 8.50 5.26 -5.60
C SER A 50 7.44 5.85 -4.71
N TYR A 51 7.75 5.93 -3.41
CA TYR A 51 6.87 6.56 -2.45
C TYR A 51 7.68 7.44 -1.51
N ARG A 52 7.00 8.30 -0.78
CA ARG A 52 7.60 9.12 0.26
C ARG A 52 6.81 8.94 1.54
N SER A 53 7.50 8.89 2.66
CA SER A 53 6.86 8.78 3.95
C SER A 53 7.75 9.49 4.97
N GLY A 54 7.16 10.43 5.68
CA GLY A 54 7.90 11.14 6.70
C GLY A 54 9.12 11.89 6.19
N GLY A 55 9.12 12.30 4.93
CA GLY A 55 10.26 12.96 4.35
C GLY A 55 11.28 12.05 3.70
N ASP A 56 11.16 10.74 3.91
CA ASP A 56 12.06 9.77 3.31
C ASP A 56 11.46 9.23 2.03
N ARG A 57 12.33 8.96 1.06
CA ARG A 57 11.91 8.33 -0.18
C ARG A 57 12.21 6.84 -0.12
N GLY A 58 11.34 6.04 -0.69
CA GLY A 58 11.53 4.62 -0.77
C GLY A 58 10.95 4.06 -2.04
N SER A 59 11.00 2.76 -2.15
CA SER A 59 10.42 2.07 -3.29
C SER A 59 9.53 0.94 -2.82
N TYR A 60 8.63 0.51 -3.69
CA TYR A 60 7.75 -0.61 -3.42
C TYR A 60 7.65 -1.50 -4.63
N LEU A 61 7.13 -2.69 -4.42
CA LEU A 61 6.86 -3.65 -5.48
C LEU A 61 5.41 -4.08 -5.36
N LEU A 62 4.65 -3.89 -6.43
CA LEU A 62 3.28 -4.38 -6.51
C LEU A 62 3.23 -5.55 -7.46
N THR A 63 2.89 -6.72 -6.92
CA THR A 63 2.70 -7.92 -7.74
C THR A 63 1.30 -8.44 -7.48
N GLY A 64 0.48 -8.46 -8.53
CA GLY A 64 -0.92 -8.78 -8.33
C GLY A 64 -1.55 -7.78 -7.40
N ASP A 65 -2.01 -8.24 -6.27
CA ASP A 65 -2.62 -7.38 -5.25
C ASP A 65 -1.75 -7.21 -4.01
N LEU A 66 -0.49 -7.63 -4.07
CA LEU A 66 0.41 -7.52 -2.92
C LEU A 66 1.41 -6.42 -3.15
N VAL A 67 1.44 -5.47 -2.22
CA VAL A 67 2.42 -4.39 -2.21
C VAL A 67 3.45 -4.69 -1.14
N THR A 68 4.71 -4.64 -1.50
CA THR A 68 5.81 -4.80 -0.55
C THR A 68 6.67 -3.56 -0.61
N MET A 69 6.83 -2.90 0.52
CA MET A 69 7.75 -1.76 0.60
C MET A 69 9.16 -2.31 0.67
N THR A 70 9.98 -1.96 -0.32
CA THR A 70 11.30 -2.57 -0.47
C THR A 70 12.43 -1.70 0.03
N SER A 71 12.17 -0.42 0.31
CA SER A 71 13.15 0.47 0.91
C SER A 71 12.42 1.67 1.50
N GLY A 72 13.16 2.50 2.23
CA GLY A 72 12.60 3.70 2.83
C GLY A 72 12.03 3.46 4.22
N LYS A 73 11.28 4.43 4.71
CA LYS A 73 10.78 4.39 6.07
C LYS A 73 9.91 3.16 6.34
N LEU A 74 9.13 2.74 5.35
CA LEU A 74 8.19 1.63 5.52
C LEU A 74 8.73 0.30 5.02
N ASN A 75 10.03 0.20 4.81
CA ASN A 75 10.66 -1.01 4.32
C ASN A 75 10.19 -2.23 5.11
N GLY A 76 9.73 -3.25 4.39
CA GLY A 76 9.24 -4.47 5.01
C GLY A 76 7.73 -4.51 5.20
N LEU A 77 7.06 -3.38 5.09
CA LEU A 77 5.60 -3.36 5.22
C LEU A 77 4.98 -4.01 3.99
N LYS A 78 3.99 -4.86 4.23
CA LYS A 78 3.25 -5.50 3.16
C LYS A 78 1.79 -5.10 3.25
N LEU A 79 1.21 -4.79 2.09
CA LEU A 79 -0.17 -4.35 2.01
C LEU A 79 -0.88 -5.15 0.95
N HIS A 80 -2.12 -5.49 1.22
CA HIS A 80 -2.99 -6.19 0.28
C HIS A 80 -3.92 -5.18 -0.36
N ARG A 81 -3.86 -5.07 -1.68
CA ARG A 81 -4.73 -4.15 -2.40
C ARG A 81 -6.11 -4.77 -2.52
N ILE A 82 -7.06 -4.19 -1.80
CA ILE A 82 -8.44 -4.65 -1.82
C ILE A 82 -9.15 -4.08 -3.04
N SER A 83 -8.88 -2.81 -3.32
CA SER A 83 -9.42 -2.15 -4.50
C SER A 83 -8.51 -0.97 -4.82
N SER A 84 -8.79 -0.30 -5.92
CA SER A 84 -8.00 0.87 -6.29
C SER A 84 -8.11 1.90 -5.18
N GLY A 85 -6.98 2.24 -4.59
CA GLY A 85 -6.94 3.23 -3.52
C GLY A 85 -7.31 2.72 -2.15
N PHE A 86 -7.45 1.41 -1.97
CA PHE A 86 -7.76 0.84 -0.66
C PHE A 86 -6.85 -0.35 -0.39
N LEU A 87 -6.01 -0.23 0.64
CA LEU A 87 -5.02 -1.24 0.98
C LEU A 87 -5.20 -1.64 2.43
N ARG A 88 -4.90 -2.90 2.74
CA ARG A 88 -4.88 -3.37 4.13
C ARG A 88 -3.52 -4.00 4.42
N ARG A 89 -3.04 -3.82 5.64
CA ARG A 89 -1.77 -4.41 6.03
C ARG A 89 -1.88 -5.92 6.07
N VAL A 90 -0.83 -6.59 5.59
CA VAL A 90 -0.74 -8.04 5.68
C VAL A 90 0.04 -8.37 6.95
N GLU A 91 -0.57 -9.17 7.82
CA GLU A 91 0.07 -9.58 9.06
C GLU A 91 1.11 -10.65 8.80
N PRO A 92 2.00 -10.93 9.77
CA PRO A 92 3.03 -11.94 9.55
C PRO A 92 2.49 -13.31 9.19
N ASP A 93 1.28 -13.64 9.59
CA ASP A 93 0.67 -14.94 9.25
C ASP A 93 -0.01 -14.93 7.87
N GLY A 94 0.08 -13.81 7.15
CA GLY A 94 -0.48 -13.71 5.81
C GLY A 94 -1.91 -13.22 5.74
N THR A 95 -2.54 -12.97 6.87
CA THR A 95 -3.93 -12.49 6.88
C THR A 95 -3.97 -10.97 6.83
N ASP A 96 -5.10 -10.44 6.40
CA ASP A 96 -5.31 -9.00 6.39
C ASP A 96 -5.48 -8.49 7.82
N GLY A 97 -4.74 -7.47 8.15
CA GLY A 97 -4.80 -6.86 9.47
C GLY A 97 -5.80 -5.72 9.54
N ALA A 98 -5.81 -5.08 10.69
CA ALA A 98 -6.74 -3.98 10.95
C ALA A 98 -6.30 -2.68 10.30
N LEU A 99 -5.01 -2.47 10.13
CA LEU A 99 -4.51 -1.24 9.52
C LEU A 99 -4.92 -1.18 8.06
N ARG A 100 -5.48 -0.03 7.67
CA ARG A 100 -5.86 0.18 6.28
C ARG A 100 -5.33 1.53 5.82
N CYS A 101 -5.01 1.62 4.54
CA CYS A 101 -4.52 2.85 3.94
C CYS A 101 -5.41 3.18 2.76
N VAL A 102 -5.86 4.42 2.69
CA VAL A 102 -6.85 4.86 1.71
C VAL A 102 -6.28 6.03 0.93
N LEU A 103 -6.40 5.95 -0.38
CA LEU A 103 -5.98 7.03 -1.26
C LEU A 103 -6.94 8.20 -1.11
N GLY A 104 -6.39 9.37 -0.81
CA GLY A 104 -7.17 10.58 -0.78
C GLY A 104 -7.55 11.01 -2.18
N THR A 105 -8.42 12.00 -2.26
CA THR A 105 -8.86 12.49 -3.54
C THR A 105 -7.70 13.21 -4.20
N PRO A 106 -7.17 12.66 -5.30
CA PRO A 106 -6.01 13.29 -5.90
C PRO A 106 -6.39 14.58 -6.57
N GLY A 107 -5.43 15.47 -6.60
CA GLY A 107 -5.52 16.63 -7.42
C GLY A 107 -6.36 17.73 -6.88
N ASN A 108 -7.34 17.44 -6.12
CA ASN A 108 -8.09 18.54 -5.56
C ASN A 108 -8.34 18.29 -4.13
N GLY A 109 -7.61 17.41 -3.72
CA GLY A 109 -7.45 17.15 -2.32
C GLY A 109 -8.58 17.18 -1.59
#